data_cb0376e4df3d3df91b74794ee26b27f8
#
_entry.id   cb0376e4df3d3df91b74794ee26b27f8
#
_cell.length_a   1.000
_cell.length_b   1.000
_cell.length_c   1.000
_cell.angle_alpha   90.00
_cell.angle_beta   90.00
_cell.angle_gamma   90.00
#
_symmetry.space_group_name_H-M   'P 1'
#
loop_
_entity.id
_entity.type
_entity.pdbx_description
1 polymer ?
#
loop_
_entity_poly.entity_id
_entity_poly.type
_entity_poly.pdbx_seq_one_letter_code
_entity_poly.pdbx_strand_id
1 'polypeptide(L)'
;AITRSPGVGLPEEQMTLKISWASSDGDPDDDDDDPDGEAPEDVESGVPEVYTEEEMEAVEGHIQQYFGKFENVFHELSSPDIHVDICVVPPSEERDYYTLVTMGMGAHRMNVPEELAEYKLERAELAIALPGNWKLKREDLKNERWYWPIGLLKVLARLPISGDTWLGFGHTMDKQSPFAENTALCGALLVGPQDVVWNGGEVCTLPSGEEVNFYQVIPLYRDELAYKLAHDADALLDKMNGISFVVEPDRQDAITRGTLSNDDFDGEMDDASYHIESIEEKGLPIDPINAYNLFAIYLRWCIEHDLMGEDFLNEYGEVAKQVKADPASVDLRAFIRDKLNGQIMVPMFNKVGRAFTSYY
;
A
#
# COMPACT_ATOMS: atom_id res chain seq x y z
N ALA A 1 -3.75 15.76 -3.25
CA ALA A 1 -4.64 14.60 -3.42
C ALA A 1 -4.22 13.82 -4.67
N ILE A 2 -4.40 12.51 -4.65
CA ILE A 2 -4.15 11.66 -5.81
C ILE A 2 -5.23 11.96 -6.86
N THR A 3 -4.82 12.31 -8.06
CA THR A 3 -5.72 12.63 -9.16
C THR A 3 -5.54 11.62 -10.30
N ARG A 4 -6.60 11.44 -11.09
CA ARG A 4 -6.52 10.64 -12.32
C ARG A 4 -5.68 11.36 -13.35
N SER A 5 -4.76 10.65 -14.00
CA SER A 5 -4.16 11.15 -15.24
C SER A 5 -5.23 11.28 -16.30
N PRO A 6 -5.22 12.35 -17.11
CA PRO A 6 -6.05 12.44 -18.30
C PRO A 6 -5.42 11.54 -19.38
N GLY A 7 -5.39 10.26 -19.20
CA GLY A 7 -4.74 9.36 -20.14
C GLY A 7 -5.61 8.17 -20.41
N VAL A 8 -5.74 7.91 -21.69
CA VAL A 8 -6.02 6.66 -22.37
C VAL A 8 -6.69 5.62 -21.47
N GLY A 9 -7.97 5.36 -21.68
CA GLY A 9 -8.66 4.19 -21.13
C GLY A 9 -8.04 2.93 -21.71
N LEU A 10 -6.91 2.50 -21.13
CA LEU A 10 -6.30 1.22 -21.44
C LEU A 10 -7.22 0.12 -20.96
N PRO A 11 -7.38 -1.00 -21.69
CA PRO A 11 -8.05 -2.17 -21.18
C PRO A 11 -7.31 -2.62 -19.92
N GLU A 12 -7.99 -2.61 -18.78
CA GLU A 12 -7.45 -3.06 -17.51
C GLU A 12 -7.22 -4.57 -17.57
N GLU A 13 -6.02 -4.99 -17.92
CA GLU A 13 -5.55 -6.29 -17.48
C GLU A 13 -5.21 -6.17 -16.00
N GLN A 14 -5.99 -6.87 -15.16
CA GLN A 14 -5.80 -6.90 -13.72
C GLN A 14 -4.52 -7.68 -13.36
N MET A 15 -3.35 -7.05 -13.55
CA MET A 15 -2.10 -7.66 -13.16
C MET A 15 -1.77 -7.31 -11.71
N THR A 16 -1.77 -8.32 -10.86
CA THR A 16 -1.23 -8.24 -9.51
C THR A 16 -0.07 -9.22 -9.39
N LEU A 17 1.12 -8.68 -9.21
CA LEU A 17 2.32 -9.48 -9.02
C LEU A 17 2.54 -9.70 -7.51
N LYS A 18 2.55 -10.98 -7.11
CA LYS A 18 2.87 -11.38 -5.74
C LYS A 18 4.37 -11.64 -5.65
N ILE A 19 5.05 -10.88 -4.82
CA ILE A 19 6.50 -10.98 -4.64
C ILE A 19 6.80 -11.43 -3.21
N SER A 20 7.55 -12.53 -3.06
CA SER A 20 8.20 -12.84 -1.80
C SER A 20 9.53 -12.08 -1.73
N TRP A 21 9.63 -11.21 -0.73
CA TRP A 21 10.83 -10.44 -0.46
C TRP A 21 11.81 -11.29 0.33
N ALA A 22 12.96 -11.62 -0.24
CA ALA A 22 14.05 -12.16 0.55
C ALA A 22 14.61 -11.02 1.42
N SER A 23 14.53 -11.15 2.74
CA SER A 23 15.29 -10.28 3.65
C SER A 23 16.77 -10.44 3.34
N SER A 24 17.43 -9.34 3.00
CA SER A 24 18.89 -9.31 2.92
C SER A 24 19.44 -9.22 4.36
N ASP A 25 19.34 -10.30 5.11
CA ASP A 25 20.10 -10.48 6.35
C ASP A 25 21.52 -10.92 5.98
N GLY A 26 22.23 -10.05 5.28
CA GLY A 26 23.67 -10.15 5.09
C GLY A 26 24.31 -9.29 6.17
N ASP A 27 24.81 -9.91 7.23
CA ASP A 27 25.65 -9.30 8.26
C ASP A 27 26.93 -8.75 7.57
N PRO A 28 27.24 -7.45 7.67
CA PRO A 28 28.42 -6.88 7.02
C PRO A 28 29.75 -7.18 7.75
N ASP A 29 29.76 -8.02 8.77
CA ASP A 29 30.93 -8.30 9.62
C ASP A 29 31.41 -9.78 9.64
N ASP A 30 30.91 -10.64 8.71
CA ASP A 30 31.45 -12.00 8.56
C ASP A 30 32.68 -12.00 7.64
N ASP A 31 33.81 -11.58 8.20
CA ASP A 31 35.17 -11.89 7.71
C ASP A 31 35.57 -13.31 8.20
N ASP A 32 34.93 -14.36 7.71
CA ASP A 32 35.45 -15.71 7.86
C ASP A 32 36.12 -16.16 6.54
N ASP A 33 37.43 -16.00 6.52
CA ASP A 33 38.35 -16.63 5.56
C ASP A 33 38.21 -18.18 5.65
N ASP A 34 37.33 -18.77 4.85
CA ASP A 34 37.36 -20.21 4.54
C ASP A 34 38.02 -20.42 3.17
N PRO A 35 39.26 -20.93 3.10
CA PRO A 35 40.02 -21.00 1.84
C PRO A 35 39.65 -22.19 0.93
N ASP A 36 38.65 -23.01 1.27
CA ASP A 36 38.29 -24.24 0.53
C ASP A 36 36.81 -24.34 0.10
N GLY A 37 36.05 -23.22 0.13
CA GLY A 37 34.70 -23.18 -0.45
C GLY A 37 34.73 -23.11 -1.96
N GLU A 38 34.37 -24.20 -2.65
CA GLU A 38 34.11 -24.20 -4.11
C GLU A 38 33.04 -23.12 -4.40
N ALA A 39 33.44 -22.11 -5.16
CA ALA A 39 32.55 -21.07 -5.65
C ALA A 39 31.40 -21.70 -6.46
N PRO A 40 30.13 -21.28 -6.30
CA PRO A 40 29.08 -21.73 -7.20
C PRO A 40 29.42 -21.31 -8.63
N GLU A 41 29.23 -22.27 -9.56
CA GLU A 41 29.53 -22.11 -10.97
C GLU A 41 28.94 -20.82 -11.54
N ASP A 42 29.76 -20.11 -12.31
CA ASP A 42 29.55 -18.84 -12.99
C ASP A 42 28.12 -18.72 -13.56
N VAL A 43 27.27 -17.96 -12.90
CA VAL A 43 26.20 -17.25 -13.60
C VAL A 43 26.93 -16.21 -14.46
N GLU A 44 26.94 -16.39 -15.78
CA GLU A 44 27.42 -15.37 -16.72
C GLU A 44 26.70 -14.06 -16.34
N SER A 45 27.40 -13.16 -15.63
CA SER A 45 26.94 -11.80 -15.40
C SER A 45 26.97 -11.11 -16.76
N GLY A 46 25.82 -11.09 -17.45
CA GLY A 46 25.66 -10.31 -18.66
C GLY A 46 26.00 -8.85 -18.35
N VAL A 47 26.50 -8.13 -19.37
CA VAL A 47 26.66 -6.68 -19.25
C VAL A 47 25.28 -6.10 -19.00
N PRO A 48 25.06 -5.33 -17.90
CA PRO A 48 23.75 -4.77 -17.61
C PRO A 48 23.25 -3.87 -18.76
N GLU A 49 21.94 -3.92 -19.01
CA GLU A 49 21.32 -2.97 -19.95
C GLU A 49 21.40 -1.56 -19.31
N VAL A 50 21.86 -0.59 -20.11
CA VAL A 50 21.99 0.81 -19.70
C VAL A 50 21.50 1.72 -20.82
N TYR A 51 21.02 2.88 -20.47
CA TYR A 51 20.78 3.94 -21.47
C TYR A 51 22.05 4.31 -22.21
N THR A 52 21.94 4.67 -23.46
CA THR A 52 23.02 5.39 -24.16
C THR A 52 23.24 6.76 -23.51
N GLU A 53 24.38 7.39 -23.76
CA GLU A 53 24.69 8.72 -23.21
C GLU A 53 23.61 9.74 -23.59
N GLU A 54 23.14 9.75 -24.84
CA GLU A 54 22.10 10.64 -25.33
C GLU A 54 20.72 10.37 -24.70
N GLU A 55 20.37 9.09 -24.47
CA GLU A 55 19.14 8.71 -23.78
C GLU A 55 19.20 9.13 -22.30
N MET A 56 20.36 8.90 -21.64
CA MET A 56 20.59 9.30 -20.25
C MET A 56 20.42 10.81 -20.08
N GLU A 57 21.04 11.63 -20.96
CA GLU A 57 20.90 13.09 -20.95
C GLU A 57 19.43 13.52 -21.14
N ALA A 58 18.69 12.83 -22.01
CA ALA A 58 17.28 13.15 -22.24
C ALA A 58 16.42 12.84 -20.99
N VAL A 59 16.61 11.68 -20.36
CA VAL A 59 15.88 11.29 -19.15
C VAL A 59 16.26 12.17 -17.97
N GLU A 60 17.56 12.47 -17.78
CA GLU A 60 18.03 13.39 -16.74
C GLU A 60 17.44 14.79 -16.92
N GLY A 61 17.49 15.32 -18.15
CA GLY A 61 16.90 16.62 -18.49
C GLY A 61 15.40 16.65 -18.22
N HIS A 62 14.68 15.58 -18.53
CA HIS A 62 13.26 15.45 -18.26
C HIS A 62 12.97 15.46 -16.74
N ILE A 63 13.72 14.68 -15.96
CA ILE A 63 13.57 14.66 -14.49
C ILE A 63 13.81 16.07 -13.92
N GLN A 64 14.89 16.73 -14.33
CA GLN A 64 15.21 18.08 -13.86
C GLN A 64 14.17 19.13 -14.25
N GLN A 65 13.59 19.01 -15.44
CA GLN A 65 12.60 19.94 -15.94
C GLN A 65 11.26 19.82 -15.24
N TYR A 66 10.78 18.62 -15.01
CA TYR A 66 9.41 18.35 -14.53
C TYR A 66 9.35 18.02 -13.05
N PHE A 67 10.24 17.14 -12.55
CA PHE A 67 10.25 16.75 -11.15
C PHE A 67 11.07 17.71 -10.27
N GLY A 68 12.09 18.33 -10.83
CA GLY A 68 12.93 19.32 -10.16
C GLY A 68 14.42 18.97 -10.17
N LYS A 69 15.23 19.96 -9.86
CA LYS A 69 16.69 19.79 -9.83
C LYS A 69 17.10 18.87 -8.70
N PHE A 70 18.05 18.01 -8.98
CA PHE A 70 18.68 17.13 -8.01
C PHE A 70 20.19 17.23 -8.09
N GLU A 71 20.87 17.06 -6.96
CA GLU A 71 22.34 17.02 -6.85
C GLU A 71 22.80 15.69 -6.24
N ASN A 72 21.88 14.95 -5.60
CA ASN A 72 22.15 13.68 -4.97
C ASN A 72 21.53 12.54 -5.77
N VAL A 73 22.32 11.50 -6.00
CA VAL A 73 21.91 10.26 -6.65
C VAL A 73 22.35 9.08 -5.80
N PHE A 74 21.46 8.17 -5.55
CA PHE A 74 21.82 6.88 -4.96
C PHE A 74 22.23 5.95 -6.09
N HIS A 75 23.55 5.89 -6.33
CA HIS A 75 24.13 5.02 -7.35
C HIS A 75 24.05 3.56 -6.91
N GLU A 76 23.74 2.70 -7.88
CA GLU A 76 23.80 1.27 -7.68
C GLU A 76 25.26 0.78 -7.77
N LEU A 77 25.68 -0.05 -6.81
CA LEU A 77 27.06 -0.56 -6.76
C LEU A 77 27.26 -1.86 -7.56
N SER A 78 26.19 -2.62 -7.74
CA SER A 78 26.19 -3.89 -8.49
C SER A 78 24.90 -4.03 -9.26
N SER A 79 25.00 -4.27 -10.54
CA SER A 79 23.85 -4.31 -11.47
C SER A 79 23.90 -5.64 -12.24
N PRO A 80 23.09 -6.63 -11.85
CA PRO A 80 23.12 -7.94 -12.50
C PRO A 80 22.42 -7.93 -13.87
N ASP A 81 21.46 -7.05 -14.09
CA ASP A 81 20.56 -6.99 -15.23
C ASP A 81 20.46 -5.59 -15.85
N ILE A 82 19.93 -4.61 -15.11
CA ILE A 82 19.88 -3.18 -15.44
C ILE A 82 20.61 -2.39 -14.39
N HIS A 83 21.16 -1.23 -14.77
CA HIS A 83 21.73 -0.26 -13.81
C HIS A 83 20.67 0.79 -13.47
N VAL A 84 20.18 0.78 -12.23
CA VAL A 84 19.12 1.69 -11.78
C VAL A 84 19.65 2.59 -10.67
N ASP A 85 19.85 3.83 -11.01
CA ASP A 85 20.13 4.92 -10.07
C ASP A 85 18.82 5.51 -9.55
N ILE A 86 18.87 6.17 -8.40
CA ILE A 86 17.73 6.91 -7.85
C ILE A 86 18.13 8.37 -7.64
N CYS A 87 17.54 9.25 -8.45
CA CYS A 87 17.67 10.69 -8.34
C CYS A 87 16.87 11.21 -7.15
N VAL A 88 17.47 12.04 -6.32
CA VAL A 88 16.85 12.62 -5.12
C VAL A 88 16.55 14.09 -5.38
N VAL A 89 15.29 14.40 -5.69
CA VAL A 89 14.81 15.79 -5.83
C VAL A 89 14.42 16.29 -4.44
N PRO A 90 15.11 17.31 -3.91
CA PRO A 90 14.86 17.82 -2.56
C PRO A 90 13.59 18.66 -2.47
N PRO A 91 13.06 18.89 -1.25
CA PRO A 91 12.02 19.87 -1.00
C PRO A 91 12.42 21.27 -1.50
N SER A 92 11.43 22.05 -1.91
CA SER A 92 11.59 23.45 -2.34
C SER A 92 10.54 24.35 -1.66
N GLU A 93 10.56 25.65 -1.94
CA GLU A 93 9.56 26.58 -1.42
C GLU A 93 8.13 26.26 -1.93
N GLU A 94 8.02 25.61 -3.08
CA GLU A 94 6.74 25.24 -3.71
C GLU A 94 6.29 23.83 -3.33
N ARG A 95 7.24 22.96 -2.90
CA ARG A 95 7.01 21.54 -2.59
C ARG A 95 7.79 21.15 -1.35
N ASP A 96 7.10 20.87 -0.27
CA ASP A 96 7.68 20.53 1.04
C ASP A 96 8.01 19.03 1.22
N TYR A 97 8.25 18.31 0.10
CA TYR A 97 8.53 16.88 0.08
C TYR A 97 9.69 16.54 -0.88
N TYR A 98 10.33 15.39 -0.64
CA TYR A 98 11.27 14.78 -1.57
C TYR A 98 10.52 14.04 -2.67
N THR A 99 11.07 14.03 -3.89
CA THR A 99 10.70 13.05 -4.91
C THR A 99 11.92 12.21 -5.24
N LEU A 100 11.79 10.89 -5.08
CA LEU A 100 12.78 9.94 -5.56
C LEU A 100 12.33 9.45 -6.92
N VAL A 101 13.22 9.49 -7.91
CA VAL A 101 12.92 9.07 -9.28
C VAL A 101 13.97 8.08 -9.72
N THR A 102 13.56 6.92 -10.26
CA THR A 102 14.49 5.98 -10.88
C THR A 102 15.06 6.58 -12.17
N MET A 103 16.27 6.18 -12.50
CA MET A 103 16.94 6.51 -13.77
C MET A 103 17.76 5.30 -14.21
N GLY A 104 17.30 4.64 -15.26
CA GLY A 104 17.92 3.43 -15.79
C GLY A 104 16.97 2.25 -15.95
N MET A 105 15.80 2.24 -15.31
CA MET A 105 14.80 1.19 -15.52
C MET A 105 14.35 1.13 -16.98
N GLY A 106 14.12 2.28 -17.60
CA GLY A 106 13.67 2.37 -18.98
C GLY A 106 14.76 2.06 -20.03
N ALA A 107 15.99 1.70 -19.64
CA ALA A 107 16.95 1.11 -20.56
C ALA A 107 16.46 -0.26 -21.05
N HIS A 108 15.78 -1.02 -20.20
CA HIS A 108 15.11 -2.26 -20.55
C HIS A 108 13.79 -2.01 -21.27
N ARG A 109 13.51 -2.78 -22.32
CA ARG A 109 12.20 -2.79 -23.00
C ARG A 109 11.33 -3.87 -22.40
N MET A 110 10.29 -3.45 -21.71
CA MET A 110 9.32 -4.34 -21.06
C MET A 110 8.53 -5.16 -22.10
N ASN A 111 8.11 -6.35 -21.73
CA ASN A 111 7.30 -7.24 -22.56
C ASN A 111 5.82 -6.82 -22.52
N VAL A 112 5.49 -5.81 -23.33
CA VAL A 112 4.13 -5.25 -23.46
C VAL A 112 3.35 -6.06 -24.50
N PRO A 113 2.06 -6.41 -24.25
CA PRO A 113 1.21 -7.08 -25.24
C PRO A 113 1.15 -6.31 -26.57
N GLU A 114 1.18 -7.03 -27.70
CA GLU A 114 1.19 -6.42 -29.04
C GLU A 114 -0.04 -5.53 -29.29
N GLU A 115 -1.17 -5.85 -28.67
CA GLU A 115 -2.41 -5.08 -28.75
C GLU A 115 -2.27 -3.66 -28.17
N LEU A 116 -1.29 -3.44 -27.29
CA LEU A 116 -0.99 -2.17 -26.64
C LEU A 116 0.17 -1.40 -27.28
N ALA A 117 0.75 -1.89 -28.38
CA ALA A 117 1.92 -1.29 -29.01
C ALA A 117 1.71 0.19 -29.44
N GLU A 118 0.47 0.57 -29.78
CA GLU A 118 0.15 1.97 -30.15
C GLU A 118 0.36 2.96 -29.00
N TYR A 119 0.35 2.48 -27.73
CA TYR A 119 0.51 3.31 -26.54
C TYR A 119 1.95 3.50 -26.09
N LYS A 120 2.91 2.80 -26.73
CA LYS A 120 4.36 2.94 -26.47
C LYS A 120 4.74 2.78 -25.00
N LEU A 121 4.29 1.71 -24.37
CA LEU A 121 4.45 1.45 -22.95
C LEU A 121 5.72 0.65 -22.61
N GLU A 122 6.60 0.38 -23.57
CA GLU A 122 7.73 -0.55 -23.43
C GLU A 122 8.82 -0.04 -22.48
N ARG A 123 8.86 1.27 -22.20
CA ARG A 123 9.89 1.84 -21.33
C ARG A 123 9.25 2.68 -20.23
N ALA A 124 9.76 2.57 -19.02
CA ALA A 124 9.23 3.31 -17.88
C ALA A 124 10.31 3.70 -16.87
N GLU A 125 10.02 4.77 -16.11
CA GLU A 125 10.69 5.14 -14.87
C GLU A 125 9.65 5.33 -13.76
N LEU A 126 10.08 5.20 -12.51
CA LEU A 126 9.21 5.23 -11.33
C LEU A 126 9.56 6.41 -10.43
N ALA A 127 8.55 7.01 -9.82
CA ALA A 127 8.73 8.06 -8.84
C ALA A 127 7.97 7.74 -7.54
N ILE A 128 8.48 8.19 -6.39
CA ILE A 128 7.78 8.15 -5.11
C ILE A 128 8.03 9.44 -4.34
N ALA A 129 6.99 10.01 -3.75
CA ALA A 129 7.09 11.24 -2.98
C ALA A 129 7.16 10.93 -1.47
N LEU A 130 8.15 11.51 -0.78
CA LEU A 130 8.40 11.30 0.65
C LEU A 130 8.32 12.63 1.41
N PRO A 131 7.83 12.67 2.65
CA PRO A 131 7.78 13.89 3.46
C PRO A 131 9.13 14.60 3.56
N GLY A 132 9.14 15.93 3.64
CA GLY A 132 10.37 16.72 3.73
C GLY A 132 11.25 16.41 4.95
N ASN A 133 10.72 15.74 5.96
CA ASN A 133 11.46 15.27 7.13
C ASN A 133 11.91 13.80 7.00
N TRP A 134 11.78 13.15 5.83
CA TRP A 134 12.27 11.80 5.60
C TRP A 134 13.79 11.74 5.69
N LYS A 135 14.30 10.71 6.32
CA LYS A 135 15.74 10.59 6.52
C LYS A 135 16.39 9.82 5.37
N LEU A 136 17.25 10.51 4.60
CA LEU A 136 17.93 9.98 3.42
C LEU A 136 19.45 9.91 3.56
N LYS A 137 20.02 10.15 4.76
CA LYS A 137 21.44 9.99 4.97
C LYS A 137 21.82 8.51 4.99
N ARG A 138 23.02 8.18 4.50
CA ARG A 138 23.52 6.81 4.43
C ARG A 138 23.42 6.04 5.75
N GLU A 139 23.64 6.70 6.87
CA GLU A 139 23.54 6.14 8.22
C GLU A 139 22.10 5.79 8.60
N ASP A 140 21.12 6.61 8.19
CA ASP A 140 19.69 6.40 8.46
C ASP A 140 19.12 5.27 7.58
N LEU A 141 19.62 5.13 6.35
CA LEU A 141 19.17 4.14 5.37
C LEU A 141 19.60 2.69 5.73
N LYS A 142 20.44 2.50 6.74
CA LYS A 142 20.67 1.17 7.34
C LYS A 142 19.43 0.64 8.07
N ASN A 143 18.44 1.48 8.34
CA ASN A 143 17.18 1.11 9.01
C ASN A 143 16.06 1.03 7.97
N GLU A 144 15.41 -0.14 7.90
CA GLU A 144 14.28 -0.41 6.99
C GLU A 144 13.17 0.63 7.08
N ARG A 145 12.98 1.23 8.26
CA ARG A 145 12.03 2.33 8.47
C ARG A 145 12.19 3.48 7.46
N TRP A 146 13.41 3.74 7.02
CA TRP A 146 13.74 4.82 6.09
C TRP A 146 14.11 4.32 4.70
N TYR A 147 14.58 3.07 4.61
CA TYR A 147 15.07 2.48 3.36
C TYR A 147 13.97 1.91 2.46
N TRP A 148 12.85 1.44 3.02
CA TRP A 148 11.86 0.67 2.26
C TRP A 148 11.34 1.36 0.98
N PRO A 149 11.19 2.71 0.86
CA PRO A 149 10.74 3.30 -0.40
C PRO A 149 11.78 3.15 -1.52
N ILE A 150 13.06 3.23 -1.17
CA ILE A 150 14.18 2.99 -2.10
C ILE A 150 14.18 1.51 -2.53
N GLY A 151 14.05 0.60 -1.56
CA GLY A 151 13.92 -0.84 -1.82
C GLY A 151 12.73 -1.17 -2.72
N LEU A 152 11.59 -0.53 -2.48
CA LEU A 152 10.37 -0.68 -3.29
C LEU A 152 10.62 -0.26 -4.75
N LEU A 153 11.20 0.92 -4.99
CA LEU A 153 11.55 1.38 -6.33
C LEU A 153 12.49 0.40 -7.04
N LYS A 154 13.53 -0.09 -6.36
CA LYS A 154 14.50 -1.04 -6.94
C LYS A 154 13.88 -2.38 -7.32
N VAL A 155 12.95 -2.88 -6.49
CA VAL A 155 12.24 -4.12 -6.77
C VAL A 155 11.29 -3.95 -7.95
N LEU A 156 10.49 -2.89 -7.95
CA LEU A 156 9.58 -2.59 -9.05
C LEU A 156 10.32 -2.39 -10.37
N ALA A 157 11.47 -1.71 -10.36
CA ALA A 157 12.26 -1.48 -11.57
C ALA A 157 12.75 -2.78 -12.23
N ARG A 158 12.97 -3.85 -11.43
CA ARG A 158 13.42 -5.17 -11.94
C ARG A 158 12.30 -6.14 -12.22
N LEU A 159 11.09 -5.81 -11.82
CA LEU A 159 9.94 -6.70 -11.99
C LEU A 159 9.68 -7.07 -13.45
N PRO A 160 9.79 -6.15 -14.43
CA PRO A 160 9.61 -6.49 -15.83
C PRO A 160 10.60 -7.54 -16.32
N ILE A 161 11.84 -7.49 -15.87
CA ILE A 161 12.88 -8.48 -16.25
C ILE A 161 12.60 -9.81 -15.57
N SER A 162 12.46 -9.81 -14.24
CA SER A 162 12.31 -11.05 -13.46
C SER A 162 11.00 -11.78 -13.73
N GLY A 163 9.96 -11.07 -14.14
CA GLY A 163 8.62 -11.58 -14.43
C GLY A 163 8.30 -11.72 -15.92
N ASP A 164 9.22 -11.34 -16.83
CA ASP A 164 8.99 -11.25 -18.28
C ASP A 164 7.66 -10.52 -18.58
N THR A 165 7.50 -9.33 -18.04
CA THR A 165 6.23 -8.60 -18.02
C THR A 165 6.43 -7.10 -18.22
N TRP A 166 5.41 -6.31 -17.95
CA TRP A 166 5.44 -4.85 -18.05
C TRP A 166 4.78 -4.19 -16.85
N LEU A 167 5.08 -2.91 -16.65
CA LEU A 167 4.47 -2.06 -15.64
C LEU A 167 3.80 -0.88 -16.32
N GLY A 168 2.58 -0.54 -15.86
CA GLY A 168 1.79 0.56 -16.39
C GLY A 168 0.80 1.10 -15.36
N PHE A 169 0.02 2.10 -15.79
CA PHE A 169 -1.04 2.69 -14.97
C PHE A 169 -2.02 1.61 -14.48
N GLY A 170 -2.41 1.69 -13.21
CA GLY A 170 -3.36 0.76 -12.60
C GLY A 170 -2.75 -0.59 -12.15
N HIS A 171 -1.49 -0.88 -12.52
CA HIS A 171 -0.82 -2.09 -12.04
C HIS A 171 -0.55 -2.01 -10.54
N THR A 172 -0.64 -3.17 -9.88
CA THR A 172 -0.39 -3.29 -8.44
C THR A 172 0.63 -4.36 -8.13
N MET A 173 1.37 -4.15 -7.05
CA MET A 173 2.28 -5.11 -6.45
C MET A 173 1.83 -5.45 -5.03
N ASP A 174 1.92 -6.71 -4.63
CA ASP A 174 1.63 -7.21 -3.28
C ASP A 174 2.89 -7.81 -2.67
N LYS A 175 3.46 -7.16 -1.65
CA LYS A 175 4.59 -7.68 -0.87
C LYS A 175 4.15 -8.77 0.12
N GLN A 176 2.84 -8.90 0.40
CA GLN A 176 2.24 -9.83 1.37
C GLN A 176 2.55 -9.55 2.85
N SER A 177 3.45 -8.65 3.15
CA SER A 177 3.82 -8.21 4.49
C SER A 177 4.10 -6.70 4.50
N PRO A 178 4.02 -6.02 5.63
CA PRO A 178 4.37 -4.60 5.73
C PRO A 178 5.76 -4.29 5.14
N PHE A 179 5.92 -3.10 4.57
CA PHE A 179 7.21 -2.67 4.02
C PHE A 179 8.27 -2.51 5.10
N ALA A 180 7.88 -2.06 6.30
CA ALA A 180 8.73 -1.90 7.46
C ALA A 180 7.90 -1.94 8.76
N GLU A 181 8.56 -2.01 9.92
CA GLU A 181 7.90 -2.07 11.24
C GLU A 181 7.04 -0.84 11.58
N ASN A 182 7.33 0.31 10.96
CA ASN A 182 6.63 1.57 11.22
C ASN A 182 5.43 1.81 10.29
N THR A 183 5.01 0.84 9.53
CA THR A 183 3.88 0.98 8.61
C THR A 183 3.15 -0.34 8.42
N ALA A 184 1.86 -0.29 8.15
CA ALA A 184 1.08 -1.43 7.68
C ALA A 184 0.88 -1.45 6.15
N LEU A 185 1.47 -0.47 5.43
CA LEU A 185 1.49 -0.46 3.98
C LEU A 185 2.26 -1.69 3.46
N CYS A 186 1.68 -2.43 2.53
CA CYS A 186 2.19 -3.73 2.09
C CYS A 186 2.03 -4.01 0.59
N GLY A 187 1.43 -3.08 -0.14
CA GLY A 187 1.27 -3.13 -1.58
C GLY A 187 1.60 -1.79 -2.23
N ALA A 188 1.59 -1.74 -3.54
CA ALA A 188 1.79 -0.52 -4.31
C ALA A 188 0.87 -0.48 -5.52
N LEU A 189 0.43 0.72 -5.90
CA LEU A 189 -0.32 1.04 -7.11
C LEU A 189 0.53 2.00 -7.96
N LEU A 190 0.55 1.81 -9.27
CA LEU A 190 1.14 2.73 -10.22
C LEU A 190 0.08 3.66 -10.79
N VAL A 191 0.34 4.96 -10.72
CA VAL A 191 -0.52 6.01 -11.28
C VAL A 191 0.34 6.99 -12.08
N GLY A 192 -0.29 7.94 -12.78
CA GLY A 192 0.47 9.03 -13.39
C GLY A 192 1.16 9.91 -12.33
N PRO A 193 2.28 10.55 -12.66
CA PRO A 193 3.04 11.38 -11.73
C PRO A 193 2.24 12.61 -11.32
N GLN A 194 1.87 12.72 -10.07
CA GLN A 194 0.78 13.58 -9.58
C GLN A 194 1.01 15.09 -9.77
N ASP A 195 2.23 15.57 -9.59
CA ASP A 195 2.52 16.99 -9.67
C ASP A 195 2.85 17.47 -11.09
N VAL A 196 3.17 16.56 -11.99
CA VAL A 196 3.78 16.90 -13.29
C VAL A 196 2.96 16.46 -14.49
N VAL A 197 1.93 15.63 -14.27
CA VAL A 197 1.06 15.12 -15.34
C VAL A 197 0.43 16.22 -16.19
N TRP A 198 0.03 17.32 -15.57
CA TRP A 198 -0.62 18.45 -16.27
C TRP A 198 0.33 19.28 -17.12
N ASN A 199 1.65 19.09 -16.94
CA ASN A 199 2.71 19.85 -17.61
C ASN A 199 3.46 19.01 -18.65
N GLY A 200 3.03 17.78 -18.94
CA GLY A 200 3.68 16.86 -19.87
C GLY A 200 4.87 16.11 -19.26
N GLY A 201 4.93 16.02 -17.93
CA GLY A 201 5.98 15.30 -17.22
C GLY A 201 5.78 13.79 -17.14
N GLU A 202 4.68 13.27 -17.68
CA GLU A 202 4.36 11.85 -17.68
C GLU A 202 5.12 11.02 -18.72
N VAL A 203 5.66 11.69 -19.78
CA VAL A 203 6.35 11.02 -20.89
C VAL A 203 7.60 11.78 -21.29
N CYS A 204 8.74 11.10 -21.31
CA CYS A 204 9.98 11.58 -21.91
C CYS A 204 10.14 10.99 -23.30
N THR A 205 10.28 11.83 -24.32
CA THR A 205 10.62 11.37 -25.69
C THR A 205 12.14 11.31 -25.84
N LEU A 206 12.65 10.12 -26.13
CA LEU A 206 14.07 9.88 -26.37
C LEU A 206 14.51 10.39 -27.75
N PRO A 207 15.81 10.59 -28.01
CA PRO A 207 16.33 10.98 -29.32
C PRO A 207 15.97 10.03 -30.44
N SER A 208 15.74 8.74 -30.12
CA SER A 208 15.27 7.70 -31.06
C SER A 208 13.80 7.90 -31.49
N GLY A 209 13.01 8.72 -30.77
CA GLY A 209 11.56 8.86 -30.89
C GLY A 209 10.77 7.85 -30.07
N GLU A 210 11.44 6.98 -29.32
CA GLU A 210 10.82 6.12 -28.31
C GLU A 210 10.39 6.95 -27.11
N GLU A 211 9.47 6.41 -26.31
CA GLU A 211 8.91 7.09 -25.15
C GLU A 211 9.24 6.34 -23.87
N VAL A 212 9.62 7.08 -22.81
CA VAL A 212 9.77 6.57 -21.45
C VAL A 212 8.63 7.14 -20.62
N ASN A 213 7.78 6.27 -20.10
CA ASN A 213 6.63 6.64 -19.29
C ASN A 213 7.05 6.78 -17.83
N PHE A 214 6.58 7.81 -17.15
CA PHE A 214 6.84 8.02 -15.72
C PHE A 214 5.61 7.66 -14.91
N TYR A 215 5.77 6.78 -13.90
CA TYR A 215 4.70 6.39 -13.00
C TYR A 215 5.01 6.75 -11.56
N GLN A 216 3.99 7.27 -10.86
CA GLN A 216 4.03 7.49 -9.42
C GLN A 216 3.66 6.22 -8.69
N VAL A 217 4.51 5.81 -7.75
CA VAL A 217 4.26 4.67 -6.86
C VAL A 217 3.48 5.15 -5.64
N ILE A 218 2.29 4.62 -5.44
CA ILE A 218 1.43 4.89 -4.29
C ILE A 218 1.39 3.64 -3.41
N PRO A 219 1.99 3.66 -2.22
CA PRO A 219 1.91 2.54 -1.29
C PRO A 219 0.49 2.32 -0.77
N LEU A 220 0.07 1.06 -0.69
CA LEU A 220 -1.28 0.63 -0.35
C LEU A 220 -1.33 -0.20 0.93
N TYR A 221 -2.44 -0.07 1.65
CA TYR A 221 -2.86 -1.02 2.67
C TYR A 221 -3.43 -2.30 2.05
N ARG A 222 -3.54 -3.36 2.86
CA ARG A 222 -4.10 -4.65 2.44
C ARG A 222 -5.51 -4.53 1.87
N ASP A 223 -6.36 -3.75 2.52
CA ASP A 223 -7.76 -3.60 2.12
C ASP A 223 -7.91 -2.75 0.86
N GLU A 224 -7.05 -1.74 0.66
CA GLU A 224 -6.99 -0.96 -0.57
C GLU A 224 -6.59 -1.83 -1.76
N LEU A 225 -5.58 -2.70 -1.57
CA LEU A 225 -5.19 -3.66 -2.59
C LEU A 225 -6.31 -4.66 -2.89
N ALA A 226 -6.94 -5.23 -1.86
CA ALA A 226 -8.06 -6.14 -2.02
C ALA A 226 -9.25 -5.47 -2.72
N TYR A 227 -9.55 -4.22 -2.37
CA TYR A 227 -10.61 -3.44 -3.03
C TYR A 227 -10.31 -3.22 -4.52
N LYS A 228 -9.06 -2.83 -4.86
CA LYS A 228 -8.64 -2.67 -6.26
C LYS A 228 -8.83 -3.96 -7.06
N LEU A 229 -8.47 -5.11 -6.47
CA LEU A 229 -8.59 -6.42 -7.12
C LEU A 229 -10.04 -6.87 -7.32
N ALA A 230 -10.92 -6.47 -6.41
CA ALA A 230 -12.35 -6.78 -6.50
C ALA A 230 -13.12 -5.84 -7.47
N HIS A 231 -12.53 -4.68 -7.78
CA HIS A 231 -13.13 -3.66 -8.64
C HIS A 231 -12.14 -3.30 -9.76
N ASP A 232 -11.53 -2.11 -9.68
CA ASP A 232 -10.54 -1.59 -10.62
C ASP A 232 -9.70 -0.47 -9.97
N ALA A 233 -8.71 0.06 -10.71
CA ALA A 233 -7.86 1.14 -10.22
C ALA A 233 -8.65 2.45 -10.03
N ASP A 234 -9.57 2.74 -10.94
CA ASP A 234 -10.39 3.95 -10.88
C ASP A 234 -11.29 3.98 -9.66
N ALA A 235 -11.93 2.84 -9.35
CA ALA A 235 -12.76 2.71 -8.15
C ALA A 235 -11.93 2.90 -6.87
N LEU A 236 -10.70 2.37 -6.82
CA LEU A 236 -9.80 2.62 -5.69
C LEU A 236 -9.40 4.09 -5.60
N LEU A 237 -9.04 4.72 -6.71
CA LEU A 237 -8.67 6.14 -6.74
C LEU A 237 -9.81 7.05 -6.26
N ASP A 238 -11.07 6.70 -6.56
CA ASP A 238 -12.24 7.39 -5.99
C ASP A 238 -12.30 7.28 -4.46
N LYS A 239 -11.99 6.10 -3.90
CA LYS A 239 -11.87 5.92 -2.44
C LYS A 239 -10.69 6.68 -1.85
N MET A 240 -9.59 6.78 -2.59
CA MET A 240 -8.38 7.51 -2.18
C MET A 240 -8.50 9.03 -2.36
N ASN A 241 -9.62 9.55 -2.81
CA ASN A 241 -9.82 10.99 -2.93
C ASN A 241 -9.54 11.70 -1.60
N GLY A 242 -8.70 12.74 -1.64
CA GLY A 242 -8.23 13.48 -0.46
C GLY A 242 -7.08 12.81 0.32
N ILE A 243 -6.60 11.63 -0.09
CA ILE A 243 -5.34 11.08 0.41
C ILE A 243 -4.18 11.77 -0.31
N SER A 244 -3.11 12.04 0.44
CA SER A 244 -1.87 12.58 -0.12
C SER A 244 -1.16 11.52 -0.96
N PHE A 245 -0.56 11.93 -2.08
CA PHE A 245 0.37 11.09 -2.83
C PHE A 245 1.78 11.07 -2.20
N VAL A 246 2.06 12.00 -1.28
CA VAL A 246 3.26 11.94 -0.44
C VAL A 246 3.06 10.86 0.61
N VAL A 247 4.06 10.01 0.76
CA VAL A 247 4.00 8.85 1.65
C VAL A 247 3.79 9.28 3.11
N GLU A 248 2.73 8.81 3.70
CA GLU A 248 2.45 8.88 5.14
C GLU A 248 2.38 7.44 5.66
N PRO A 249 3.41 6.94 6.36
CA PRO A 249 3.50 5.52 6.75
C PRO A 249 2.36 5.01 7.63
N ASP A 250 1.72 5.92 8.36
CA ASP A 250 0.62 5.68 9.30
C ASP A 250 -0.69 6.40 8.89
N ARG A 251 -0.83 6.76 7.59
CA ARG A 251 -2.08 7.33 7.08
C ARG A 251 -3.28 6.42 7.34
N GLN A 252 -4.46 6.97 7.29
CA GLN A 252 -5.67 6.15 7.32
C GLN A 252 -5.83 5.36 6.01
N ASP A 253 -6.29 4.12 6.14
CA ASP A 253 -6.71 3.29 5.03
C ASP A 253 -7.93 3.90 4.32
N ALA A 254 -7.90 4.00 2.99
CA ALA A 254 -8.93 4.65 2.20
C ALA A 254 -10.27 3.90 2.24
N ILE A 255 -10.23 2.59 2.42
CA ILE A 255 -11.45 1.75 2.44
C ILE A 255 -12.11 1.86 3.80
N THR A 256 -11.32 1.75 4.88
CA THR A 256 -11.83 1.86 6.24
C THR A 256 -12.05 3.30 6.69
N ARG A 257 -11.41 4.30 6.04
CA ARG A 257 -11.60 5.73 6.32
C ARG A 257 -13.07 6.16 6.24
N GLY A 258 -13.83 5.62 5.28
CA GLY A 258 -15.26 5.90 5.14
C GLY A 258 -16.10 5.33 6.28
N THR A 259 -15.61 4.27 6.93
CA THR A 259 -16.21 3.68 8.12
C THR A 259 -15.72 4.34 9.41
N LEU A 260 -14.54 5.01 9.38
CA LEU A 260 -13.95 5.72 10.52
C LEU A 260 -14.25 7.23 10.54
N SER A 261 -14.58 7.85 9.39
CA SER A 261 -14.95 9.27 9.32
C SER A 261 -16.37 9.57 9.77
N ASN A 262 -17.11 8.58 10.23
CA ASN A 262 -18.35 8.79 10.94
C ASN A 262 -18.08 9.02 12.44
N ASP A 263 -17.38 10.10 12.78
CA ASP A 263 -17.53 10.70 14.11
C ASP A 263 -18.99 11.11 14.38
N ASP A 264 -19.82 11.14 13.31
CA ASP A 264 -21.27 11.37 13.34
C ASP A 264 -22.10 10.11 12.96
N PHE A 265 -21.49 8.93 12.69
CA PHE A 265 -22.27 7.72 12.48
C PHE A 265 -22.58 7.09 13.86
N ASP A 266 -23.71 7.52 14.40
CA ASP A 266 -24.39 6.92 15.54
C ASP A 266 -25.19 5.66 15.13
N GLY A 267 -24.84 5.09 13.95
CA GLY A 267 -25.56 4.03 13.28
C GLY A 267 -25.46 2.68 13.96
N GLU A 268 -26.44 1.87 13.67
CA GLU A 268 -26.53 0.46 14.00
C GLU A 268 -25.46 -0.31 13.23
N MET A 269 -24.66 -1.10 13.94
CA MET A 269 -23.69 -2.01 13.34
C MET A 269 -24.40 -3.30 12.91
N ASP A 270 -25.22 -3.85 13.79
CA ASP A 270 -26.01 -5.05 13.52
C ASP A 270 -27.22 -5.11 14.48
N ASP A 271 -28.31 -5.76 14.01
CA ASP A 271 -29.56 -5.93 14.75
C ASP A 271 -30.00 -7.40 14.75
N ALA A 272 -30.21 -7.94 15.92
CA ALA A 272 -30.61 -9.33 16.10
C ALA A 272 -32.00 -9.65 15.54
N SER A 273 -32.84 -8.63 15.25
CA SER A 273 -34.16 -8.84 14.66
C SER A 273 -34.08 -9.56 13.32
N TYR A 274 -33.09 -9.24 12.46
CA TYR A 274 -32.87 -9.92 11.18
C TYR A 274 -32.58 -11.42 11.34
N HIS A 275 -31.82 -11.78 12.38
CA HIS A 275 -31.49 -13.16 12.69
C HIS A 275 -32.67 -13.92 13.30
N ILE A 276 -33.50 -13.26 14.14
CA ILE A 276 -34.73 -13.80 14.70
C ILE A 276 -35.73 -14.06 13.58
N GLU A 277 -35.96 -13.10 12.70
CA GLU A 277 -36.84 -13.21 11.55
C GLU A 277 -36.42 -14.39 10.64
N SER A 278 -35.13 -14.53 10.38
CA SER A 278 -34.58 -15.66 9.59
C SER A 278 -34.78 -17.03 10.28
N ILE A 279 -34.72 -17.10 11.61
CA ILE A 279 -35.03 -18.33 12.38
C ILE A 279 -36.51 -18.72 12.22
N GLU A 280 -37.41 -17.73 12.33
CA GLU A 280 -38.85 -17.91 12.20
C GLU A 280 -39.26 -18.28 10.79
N GLU A 281 -38.81 -17.55 9.77
CA GLU A 281 -39.12 -17.81 8.36
C GLU A 281 -38.64 -19.20 7.90
N LYS A 282 -37.49 -19.65 8.38
CA LYS A 282 -36.94 -20.97 8.01
C LYS A 282 -37.46 -22.09 8.91
N GLY A 283 -38.28 -21.76 9.92
CA GLY A 283 -38.83 -22.72 10.86
C GLY A 283 -37.75 -23.54 11.61
N LEU A 284 -36.62 -22.90 11.96
CA LEU A 284 -35.49 -23.58 12.58
C LEU A 284 -35.84 -24.00 14.03
N PRO A 285 -35.57 -25.24 14.45
CA PRO A 285 -35.86 -25.73 15.82
C PRO A 285 -34.82 -25.25 16.84
N ILE A 286 -34.54 -23.94 16.88
CA ILE A 286 -33.58 -23.33 17.80
C ILE A 286 -34.23 -22.19 18.55
N ASP A 287 -33.78 -22.00 19.81
CA ASP A 287 -34.28 -20.91 20.67
C ASP A 287 -33.85 -19.55 20.05
N PRO A 288 -34.77 -18.56 19.90
CA PRO A 288 -34.44 -17.24 19.38
C PRO A 288 -33.29 -16.51 20.08
N ILE A 289 -32.99 -16.85 21.35
CA ILE A 289 -31.82 -16.30 22.06
C ILE A 289 -30.49 -16.60 21.31
N ASN A 290 -30.47 -17.63 20.47
CA ASN A 290 -29.28 -17.95 19.68
C ASN A 290 -28.99 -16.94 18.56
N ALA A 291 -29.93 -16.11 18.19
CA ALA A 291 -29.72 -14.97 17.30
C ALA A 291 -28.66 -14.00 17.84
N TYR A 292 -28.48 -13.94 19.16
CA TYR A 292 -27.54 -13.07 19.84
C TYR A 292 -26.14 -13.68 20.03
N ASN A 293 -25.89 -14.91 19.57
CA ASN A 293 -24.63 -15.60 19.83
C ASN A 293 -23.40 -14.85 19.24
N LEU A 294 -23.48 -14.42 17.99
CA LEU A 294 -22.39 -13.68 17.33
C LEU A 294 -22.13 -12.37 18.04
N PHE A 295 -23.16 -11.60 18.33
CA PHE A 295 -23.07 -10.34 19.08
C PHE A 295 -22.43 -10.51 20.44
N ALA A 296 -22.81 -11.57 21.19
CA ALA A 296 -22.27 -11.86 22.51
C ALA A 296 -20.78 -12.22 22.46
N ILE A 297 -20.38 -12.99 21.43
CA ILE A 297 -18.97 -13.36 21.21
C ILE A 297 -18.15 -12.10 20.89
N TYR A 298 -18.65 -11.26 19.98
CA TYR A 298 -17.99 -10.02 19.57
C TYR A 298 -17.89 -9.01 20.71
N LEU A 299 -19.00 -8.73 21.39
CA LEU A 299 -19.03 -7.80 22.53
C LEU A 299 -18.09 -8.26 23.66
N ARG A 300 -18.07 -9.57 23.96
CA ARG A 300 -17.12 -10.14 24.93
C ARG A 300 -15.69 -9.85 24.57
N TRP A 301 -15.33 -10.17 23.32
CA TRP A 301 -13.98 -9.94 22.82
C TRP A 301 -13.58 -8.47 22.91
N CYS A 302 -14.47 -7.56 22.53
CA CYS A 302 -14.23 -6.13 22.64
C CYS A 302 -14.05 -5.65 24.08
N ILE A 303 -14.82 -6.20 25.03
CA ILE A 303 -14.67 -5.89 26.46
C ILE A 303 -13.33 -6.39 26.99
N GLU A 304 -12.94 -7.62 26.66
CA GLU A 304 -11.68 -8.24 27.10
C GLU A 304 -10.45 -7.50 26.57
N HIS A 305 -10.55 -6.86 25.39
CA HIS A 305 -9.44 -6.16 24.73
C HIS A 305 -9.48 -4.64 24.90
N ASP A 306 -10.28 -4.10 25.85
CA ASP A 306 -10.36 -2.66 26.13
C ASP A 306 -10.83 -1.80 24.94
N LEU A 307 -11.72 -2.33 24.10
CA LEU A 307 -12.21 -1.65 22.89
C LEU A 307 -13.51 -0.89 23.10
N MET A 308 -14.06 -0.87 24.32
CA MET A 308 -15.32 -0.17 24.62
C MET A 308 -15.09 1.34 24.79
N GLY A 309 -16.06 2.13 24.33
CA GLY A 309 -16.08 3.59 24.46
C GLY A 309 -16.45 4.07 25.86
N GLU A 310 -16.16 5.35 26.15
CA GLU A 310 -16.42 5.95 27.46
C GLU A 310 -17.89 5.89 27.84
N ASP A 311 -18.81 6.17 26.93
CA ASP A 311 -20.24 6.16 27.18
C ASP A 311 -20.73 4.76 27.61
N PHE A 312 -20.30 3.72 26.89
CA PHE A 312 -20.59 2.34 27.27
C PHE A 312 -20.01 2.00 28.66
N LEU A 313 -18.77 2.40 28.93
CA LEU A 313 -18.14 2.12 30.22
C LEU A 313 -18.76 2.93 31.36
N ASN A 314 -19.26 4.12 31.12
CA ASN A 314 -19.99 4.92 32.10
C ASN A 314 -21.32 4.26 32.48
N GLU A 315 -22.04 3.70 31.52
CA GLU A 315 -23.35 3.08 31.74
C GLU A 315 -23.25 1.61 32.20
N TYR A 316 -22.35 0.83 31.57
CA TYR A 316 -22.23 -0.61 31.75
C TYR A 316 -20.84 -1.07 32.26
N GLY A 317 -20.06 -0.18 32.86
CA GLY A 317 -18.69 -0.49 33.30
C GLY A 317 -18.61 -1.62 34.33
N GLU A 318 -19.64 -1.82 35.16
CA GLU A 318 -19.68 -2.96 36.11
C GLU A 318 -19.86 -4.30 35.36
N VAL A 319 -20.65 -4.33 34.28
CA VAL A 319 -20.78 -5.51 33.42
C VAL A 319 -19.43 -5.80 32.74
N ALA A 320 -18.76 -4.78 32.21
CA ALA A 320 -17.44 -4.94 31.59
C ALA A 320 -16.40 -5.52 32.58
N LYS A 321 -16.39 -5.04 33.83
CA LYS A 321 -15.51 -5.57 34.88
C LYS A 321 -15.81 -7.03 35.21
N GLN A 322 -17.11 -7.39 35.30
CA GLN A 322 -17.52 -8.77 35.59
C GLN A 322 -17.08 -9.70 34.44
N VAL A 323 -17.32 -9.33 33.19
CA VAL A 323 -16.89 -10.09 31.98
C VAL A 323 -15.39 -10.29 31.96
N LYS A 324 -14.59 -9.25 32.28
CA LYS A 324 -13.12 -9.37 32.36
C LYS A 324 -12.65 -10.29 33.49
N ALA A 325 -13.34 -10.28 34.63
CA ALA A 325 -12.98 -11.12 35.78
C ALA A 325 -13.34 -12.57 35.52
N ASP A 326 -14.51 -12.84 34.96
CA ASP A 326 -14.99 -14.17 34.57
C ASP A 326 -15.91 -14.03 33.36
N PRO A 327 -15.45 -14.37 32.14
CA PRO A 327 -16.23 -14.26 30.91
C PRO A 327 -17.56 -15.02 30.90
N ALA A 328 -17.71 -16.02 31.76
CA ALA A 328 -18.93 -16.82 31.89
C ALA A 328 -19.92 -16.25 32.93
N SER A 329 -19.52 -15.23 33.69
CA SER A 329 -20.33 -14.67 34.80
C SER A 329 -21.55 -13.89 34.33
N VAL A 330 -21.55 -13.41 33.04
CA VAL A 330 -22.62 -12.61 32.44
C VAL A 330 -23.12 -13.31 31.18
N ASP A 331 -24.42 -13.55 31.08
CA ASP A 331 -25.03 -13.93 29.80
C ASP A 331 -25.18 -12.70 28.92
N LEU A 332 -24.17 -12.46 28.08
CA LEU A 332 -24.16 -11.32 27.18
C LEU A 332 -25.27 -11.35 26.12
N ARG A 333 -25.85 -12.51 25.80
CA ARG A 333 -27.01 -12.60 24.88
C ARG A 333 -28.23 -11.96 25.53
N ALA A 334 -28.51 -12.31 26.80
CA ALA A 334 -29.58 -11.68 27.56
C ALA A 334 -29.31 -10.19 27.80
N PHE A 335 -28.06 -9.82 28.08
CA PHE A 335 -27.64 -8.42 28.22
C PHE A 335 -27.90 -7.61 26.95
N ILE A 336 -27.52 -8.12 25.77
CA ILE A 336 -27.75 -7.43 24.48
C ILE A 336 -29.26 -7.28 24.22
N ARG A 337 -30.03 -8.34 24.43
CA ARG A 337 -31.48 -8.30 24.27
C ARG A 337 -32.14 -7.26 25.18
N ASP A 338 -31.80 -7.29 26.48
CA ASP A 338 -32.55 -6.59 27.52
C ASP A 338 -32.05 -5.17 27.79
N LYS A 339 -30.79 -4.88 27.49
CA LYS A 339 -30.13 -3.60 27.79
C LYS A 339 -29.71 -2.81 26.56
N LEU A 340 -29.41 -3.50 25.46
CA LEU A 340 -28.98 -2.89 24.20
C LEU A 340 -30.07 -2.98 23.12
N ASN A 341 -31.31 -3.35 23.48
CA ASN A 341 -32.45 -3.49 22.57
C ASN A 341 -32.18 -4.42 21.36
N GLY A 342 -31.28 -5.39 21.53
CA GLY A 342 -30.92 -6.33 20.45
C GLY A 342 -29.91 -5.79 19.45
N GLN A 343 -29.37 -4.63 19.64
CA GLN A 343 -28.53 -3.91 18.69
C GLN A 343 -27.09 -3.72 19.22
N ILE A 344 -26.14 -3.75 18.30
CA ILE A 344 -24.77 -3.28 18.54
C ILE A 344 -24.57 -2.00 17.74
N MET A 345 -24.24 -0.92 18.47
CA MET A 345 -24.09 0.42 17.91
C MET A 345 -22.62 0.82 17.87
N VAL A 346 -22.18 1.45 16.76
CA VAL A 346 -20.80 1.92 16.59
C VAL A 346 -20.32 2.84 17.74
N PRO A 347 -21.12 3.75 18.30
CA PRO A 347 -20.72 4.59 19.44
C PRO A 347 -20.36 3.82 20.71
N MET A 348 -20.77 2.55 20.86
CA MET A 348 -20.41 1.73 22.03
C MET A 348 -18.91 1.45 22.14
N PHE A 349 -18.15 1.67 21.05
CA PHE A 349 -16.74 1.34 20.96
C PHE A 349 -15.85 2.58 20.99
N ASN A 350 -14.63 2.45 21.50
CA ASN A 350 -13.59 3.46 21.37
C ASN A 350 -13.05 3.52 19.93
N LYS A 351 -12.13 4.46 19.65
CA LYS A 351 -11.59 4.65 18.29
C LYS A 351 -11.02 3.37 17.67
N VAL A 352 -10.31 2.54 18.46
CA VAL A 352 -9.73 1.28 18.00
C VAL A 352 -10.83 0.23 17.79
N GLY A 353 -11.78 0.13 18.71
CA GLY A 353 -12.93 -0.78 18.61
C GLY A 353 -13.79 -0.48 17.39
N ARG A 354 -14.04 0.80 17.08
CA ARG A 354 -14.77 1.21 15.86
C ARG A 354 -14.06 0.78 14.58
N ALA A 355 -12.72 0.78 14.56
CA ALA A 355 -11.98 0.25 13.43
C ALA A 355 -12.21 -1.26 13.24
N PHE A 356 -12.38 -2.01 14.33
CA PHE A 356 -12.71 -3.44 14.26
C PHE A 356 -14.15 -3.73 13.81
N THR A 357 -15.10 -2.82 14.08
CA THR A 357 -16.50 -3.02 13.66
C THR A 357 -16.67 -3.11 12.14
N SER A 358 -15.74 -2.56 11.37
CA SER A 358 -15.75 -2.65 9.90
C SER A 358 -15.36 -4.03 9.35
N TYR A 359 -14.84 -4.92 10.20
CA TYR A 359 -14.46 -6.29 9.83
C TYR A 359 -15.42 -7.35 10.35
N TYR A 360 -16.39 -6.95 11.15
CA TYR A 360 -17.43 -7.82 11.68
C TYR A 360 -18.56 -8.00 10.68
#